data_c0f29c845f8e77160ca21a270a7740b5
#
_entry.id   c0f29c845f8e77160ca21a270a7740b5
#
_cell.length_a   1.000
_cell.length_b   1.000
_cell.length_c   1.000
_cell.angle_alpha   90.00
_cell.angle_beta   90.00
_cell.angle_gamma   90.00
#
_symmetry.space_group_name_H-M   'P 1'
#
loop_
_entity.id
_entity.type
_entity.pdbx_description
1 polymer ?
#
loop_
_entity_poly.entity_id
_entity_poly.type
_entity_poly.pdbx_seq_one_letter_code
_entity_poly.pdbx_strand_id
1 'polypeptide(L)'
;YLADKYIQFGGESCEKWNLRYPERIKQIHKEYIDAGAVAIKTNTFAANAGDHFTAEEVGKVIAAGTQIAREAIEESAGEQILFGDIGPVLIGDENDAAERYRLPVDCFLEQGVRHFLFETLDNIEGLDEITEYIKQKQPEAFIIVSFAVSPEGLTRSGCYGRSLYQKMMNVSSIDALGFNCISGPKHLLDLMYKLSREQNTKYISIMPNAGYPAVLDNRTYYEAHHYYY
;
A
#
# COMPACT_ATOMS: atom_id res chain seq x y z
N TYR A 1 -7.09 1.14 -13.38
CA TYR A 1 -6.46 0.46 -14.55
C TYR A 1 -6.41 -1.06 -14.40
N LEU A 2 -5.82 -1.59 -13.31
CA LEU A 2 -5.83 -3.05 -13.05
C LEU A 2 -7.22 -3.55 -12.71
N ALA A 3 -8.04 -2.80 -11.99
CA ALA A 3 -9.42 -3.17 -11.66
C ALA A 3 -10.29 -3.36 -12.91
N ASP A 4 -10.14 -2.51 -13.93
CA ASP A 4 -10.88 -2.64 -15.19
C ASP A 4 -10.45 -3.87 -16.00
N LYS A 5 -9.18 -4.25 -15.90
CA LYS A 5 -8.63 -5.45 -16.57
C LYS A 5 -8.84 -6.73 -15.76
N TYR A 6 -8.95 -6.63 -14.44
CA TYR A 6 -9.20 -7.75 -13.55
C TYR A 6 -10.51 -8.50 -13.86
N ILE A 7 -11.55 -7.76 -14.26
CA ILE A 7 -12.84 -8.32 -14.65
C ILE A 7 -12.73 -9.23 -15.89
N GLN A 8 -11.73 -9.03 -16.75
CA GLN A 8 -11.54 -9.84 -17.96
C GLN A 8 -10.82 -11.18 -17.70
N PHE A 9 -10.26 -11.41 -16.49
CA PHE A 9 -9.35 -12.53 -16.23
C PHE A 9 -9.77 -13.46 -15.09
N GLY A 10 -11.07 -13.54 -14.78
CA GLY A 10 -11.60 -14.66 -14.00
C GLY A 10 -11.38 -14.65 -12.50
N GLY A 11 -11.16 -13.49 -11.89
CA GLY A 11 -11.16 -13.38 -10.41
C GLY A 11 -9.87 -13.82 -9.71
N GLU A 12 -8.77 -14.00 -10.44
CA GLU A 12 -7.45 -14.25 -9.85
C GLU A 12 -6.85 -12.97 -9.27
N SER A 13 -6.13 -13.08 -8.14
CA SER A 13 -5.39 -11.97 -7.54
C SER A 13 -4.41 -11.33 -8.54
N CYS A 14 -4.42 -9.99 -8.63
CA CYS A 14 -3.56 -9.27 -9.57
C CYS A 14 -2.06 -9.40 -9.23
N GLU A 15 -1.71 -9.75 -8.01
CA GLU A 15 -0.33 -10.01 -7.59
C GLU A 15 0.25 -11.27 -8.27
N LYS A 16 -0.60 -12.28 -8.56
CA LYS A 16 -0.19 -13.49 -9.33
C LYS A 16 0.19 -13.16 -10.77
N TRP A 17 -0.20 -11.98 -11.27
CA TRP A 17 0.23 -11.52 -12.59
C TRP A 17 1.71 -11.18 -12.67
N ASN A 18 2.37 -10.93 -11.54
CA ASN A 18 3.83 -10.81 -11.49
C ASN A 18 4.51 -12.07 -12.05
N LEU A 19 3.88 -13.23 -11.86
CA LEU A 19 4.40 -14.51 -12.36
C LEU A 19 3.86 -14.87 -13.75
N ARG A 20 2.60 -14.53 -14.05
CA ARG A 20 1.94 -14.94 -15.30
C ARG A 20 2.09 -13.95 -16.44
N TYR A 21 2.11 -12.65 -16.13
CA TYR A 21 2.11 -11.58 -17.11
C TYR A 21 3.08 -10.46 -16.73
N PRO A 22 4.37 -10.78 -16.47
CA PRO A 22 5.36 -9.83 -15.96
C PRO A 22 5.50 -8.60 -16.85
N GLU A 23 5.49 -8.78 -18.18
CA GLU A 23 5.60 -7.66 -19.13
C GLU A 23 4.43 -6.67 -19.05
N ARG A 24 3.22 -7.15 -18.67
CA ARG A 24 2.08 -6.25 -18.49
C ARG A 24 2.23 -5.39 -17.24
N ILE A 25 2.70 -5.99 -16.14
CA ILE A 25 2.97 -5.25 -14.90
C ILE A 25 4.10 -4.26 -15.12
N LYS A 26 5.17 -4.67 -15.80
CA LYS A 26 6.29 -3.78 -16.18
C LYS A 26 5.80 -2.59 -17.02
N GLN A 27 4.96 -2.84 -18.02
CA GLN A 27 4.39 -1.78 -18.85
C GLN A 27 3.58 -0.77 -18.01
N ILE A 28 2.80 -1.24 -17.02
CA ILE A 28 2.05 -0.35 -16.12
C ILE A 28 3.01 0.53 -15.31
N HIS A 29 4.06 -0.03 -14.73
CA HIS A 29 5.07 0.76 -14.02
C HIS A 29 5.70 1.83 -14.94
N LYS A 30 6.04 1.47 -16.18
CA LYS A 30 6.58 2.42 -17.16
C LYS A 30 5.59 3.54 -17.50
N GLU A 31 4.30 3.23 -17.67
CA GLU A 31 3.27 4.24 -17.91
C GLU A 31 3.18 5.26 -16.75
N TYR A 32 3.30 4.82 -15.49
CA TYR A 32 3.36 5.72 -14.34
C TYR A 32 4.65 6.54 -14.31
N ILE A 33 5.79 5.96 -14.64
CA ILE A 33 7.08 6.66 -14.70
C ILE A 33 7.05 7.71 -15.81
N ASP A 34 6.54 7.36 -16.99
CA ASP A 34 6.39 8.27 -18.13
C ASP A 34 5.42 9.43 -17.84
N ALA A 35 4.43 9.18 -16.97
CA ALA A 35 3.54 10.21 -16.46
C ALA A 35 4.17 11.12 -15.38
N GLY A 36 5.43 10.88 -15.01
CA GLY A 36 6.19 11.70 -14.06
C GLY A 36 6.20 11.18 -12.63
N ALA A 37 5.86 9.91 -12.37
CA ALA A 37 5.96 9.34 -11.04
C ALA A 37 7.42 9.32 -10.56
N VAL A 38 7.69 9.90 -9.40
CA VAL A 38 9.00 9.92 -8.73
C VAL A 38 9.20 8.65 -7.88
N ALA A 39 8.10 8.02 -7.48
CA ALA A 39 8.11 6.77 -6.73
C ALA A 39 7.09 5.81 -7.34
N ILE A 40 7.44 4.54 -7.36
CA ILE A 40 6.51 3.45 -7.71
C ILE A 40 6.50 2.41 -6.60
N LYS A 41 5.40 1.69 -6.48
CA LYS A 41 5.24 0.59 -5.54
C LYS A 41 5.13 -0.73 -6.29
N THR A 42 5.58 -1.81 -5.67
CA THR A 42 5.47 -3.16 -6.22
C THR A 42 3.99 -3.57 -6.36
N ASN A 43 3.68 -4.48 -7.26
CA ASN A 43 2.34 -5.06 -7.39
C ASN A 43 2.18 -6.23 -6.40
N THR A 44 2.12 -5.93 -5.10
CA THR A 44 2.18 -6.94 -4.01
C THR A 44 1.23 -6.66 -2.85
N PHE A 45 0.28 -5.76 -3.01
CA PHE A 45 -0.65 -5.31 -1.97
C PHE A 45 -1.29 -6.47 -1.17
N ALA A 46 -1.84 -7.47 -1.85
CA ALA A 46 -2.47 -8.62 -1.22
C ALA A 46 -1.54 -9.85 -1.14
N ALA A 47 -0.24 -9.70 -1.43
CA ALA A 47 0.74 -10.79 -1.33
C ALA A 47 1.16 -11.04 0.12
N ASN A 48 0.20 -11.26 1.00
CA ASN A 48 0.42 -11.69 2.37
C ASN A 48 -0.15 -13.10 2.56
N ALA A 49 0.35 -13.83 3.54
CA ALA A 49 -0.16 -15.15 3.85
C ALA A 49 -1.61 -15.05 4.35
N GLY A 50 -2.50 -15.77 3.70
CA GLY A 50 -3.92 -15.80 3.99
C GLY A 50 -4.63 -16.75 3.03
N ASP A 51 -5.91 -16.52 2.79
CA ASP A 51 -6.75 -17.41 1.97
C ASP A 51 -6.30 -17.52 0.49
N HIS A 52 -5.45 -16.62 0.01
CA HIS A 52 -5.09 -16.51 -1.41
C HIS A 52 -3.66 -16.96 -1.74
N PHE A 53 -2.78 -17.04 -0.75
CA PHE A 53 -1.36 -17.34 -0.96
C PHE A 53 -0.81 -18.27 0.11
N THR A 54 -0.05 -19.28 -0.30
CA THR A 54 0.83 -20.01 0.61
C THR A 54 2.08 -19.18 0.91
N ALA A 55 2.81 -19.50 1.98
CA ALA A 55 4.06 -18.82 2.31
C ALA A 55 5.09 -18.85 1.16
N GLU A 56 5.16 -19.96 0.45
CA GLU A 56 6.03 -20.09 -0.73
C GLU A 56 5.59 -19.18 -1.89
N GLU A 57 4.28 -19.07 -2.13
CA GLU A 57 3.73 -18.17 -3.15
C GLU A 57 3.97 -16.70 -2.81
N VAL A 58 3.86 -16.31 -1.54
CA VAL A 58 4.19 -14.94 -1.08
C VAL A 58 5.61 -14.58 -1.49
N GLY A 59 6.60 -15.42 -1.17
CA GLY A 59 8.00 -15.18 -1.54
C GLY A 59 8.20 -15.02 -3.05
N LYS A 60 7.60 -15.92 -3.85
CA LYS A 60 7.71 -15.88 -5.32
C LYS A 60 7.09 -14.60 -5.90
N VAL A 61 5.90 -14.24 -5.43
CA VAL A 61 5.16 -13.06 -5.93
C VAL A 61 5.87 -11.77 -5.57
N ILE A 62 6.40 -11.64 -4.34
CA ILE A 62 7.16 -10.47 -3.90
C ILE A 62 8.48 -10.35 -4.66
N ALA A 63 9.23 -11.44 -4.82
CA ALA A 63 10.46 -11.41 -5.58
C ALA A 63 10.23 -10.99 -7.03
N ALA A 64 9.24 -11.59 -7.70
CA ALA A 64 8.88 -11.22 -9.07
C ALA A 64 8.40 -9.77 -9.18
N GLY A 65 7.49 -9.33 -8.30
CA GLY A 65 6.98 -7.95 -8.31
C GLY A 65 8.07 -6.91 -8.08
N THR A 66 9.02 -7.20 -7.18
CA THR A 66 10.19 -6.35 -6.93
C THR A 66 11.12 -6.28 -8.13
N GLN A 67 11.40 -7.42 -8.77
CA GLN A 67 12.25 -7.48 -9.95
C GLN A 67 11.63 -6.70 -11.13
N ILE A 68 10.34 -6.91 -11.41
CA ILE A 68 9.62 -6.21 -12.48
C ILE A 68 9.66 -4.70 -12.30
N ALA A 69 9.43 -4.23 -11.05
CA ALA A 69 9.45 -2.80 -10.77
C ALA A 69 10.86 -2.20 -10.92
N ARG A 70 11.92 -2.92 -10.54
CA ARG A 70 13.32 -2.52 -10.79
C ARG A 70 13.64 -2.42 -12.27
N GLU A 71 13.27 -3.42 -13.04
CA GLU A 71 13.47 -3.41 -14.49
C GLU A 71 12.77 -2.21 -15.15
N ALA A 72 11.53 -1.91 -14.73
CA ALA A 72 10.82 -0.74 -15.22
C ALA A 72 11.54 0.58 -14.90
N ILE A 73 12.13 0.70 -13.71
CA ILE A 73 12.93 1.86 -13.30
C ILE A 73 14.19 1.94 -14.15
N GLU A 74 14.96 0.84 -14.25
CA GLU A 74 16.22 0.80 -15.01
C GLU A 74 16.05 1.08 -16.50
N GLU A 75 14.95 0.59 -17.11
CA GLU A 75 14.61 0.84 -18.51
C GLU A 75 14.10 2.26 -18.76
N SER A 76 13.80 2.98 -17.71
CA SER A 76 13.33 4.37 -17.80
C SER A 76 14.33 5.38 -17.33
N ALA A 77 14.65 6.19 -16.82
CA ALA A 77 15.78 7.05 -16.44
C ALA A 77 16.49 6.63 -15.14
N GLY A 78 15.96 5.64 -14.43
CA GLY A 78 16.64 5.00 -13.28
C GLY A 78 16.62 5.75 -11.96
N GLU A 79 15.79 6.80 -11.80
CA GLU A 79 15.80 7.68 -10.61
C GLU A 79 14.61 7.49 -9.67
N GLN A 80 13.68 6.58 -10.00
CA GLN A 80 12.48 6.40 -9.21
C GLN A 80 12.75 5.65 -7.90
N ILE A 81 12.03 6.03 -6.85
CA ILE A 81 12.06 5.36 -5.55
C ILE A 81 11.12 4.14 -5.62
N LEU A 82 11.63 2.96 -5.24
CA LEU A 82 10.85 1.74 -5.18
C LEU A 82 10.34 1.49 -3.77
N PHE A 83 9.03 1.36 -3.61
CA PHE A 83 8.38 0.92 -2.37
C PHE A 83 7.91 -0.53 -2.46
N GLY A 84 8.21 -1.33 -1.43
CA GLY A 84 7.55 -2.60 -1.18
C GLY A 84 6.14 -2.32 -0.63
N ASP A 85 5.12 -2.77 -1.36
CA ASP A 85 3.72 -2.51 -1.05
C ASP A 85 3.12 -3.65 -0.22
N ILE A 86 2.59 -3.34 0.97
CA ILE A 86 2.06 -4.28 1.95
C ILE A 86 0.66 -3.82 2.37
N GLY A 87 -0.34 -4.61 2.01
CA GLY A 87 -1.71 -4.39 2.46
C GLY A 87 -1.98 -4.95 3.86
N PRO A 88 -3.23 -4.81 4.37
CA PRO A 88 -3.62 -5.35 5.66
C PRO A 88 -3.44 -6.86 5.73
N VAL A 89 -2.97 -7.37 6.87
CA VAL A 89 -2.99 -8.80 7.16
C VAL A 89 -4.29 -9.17 7.86
N LEU A 90 -4.82 -10.35 7.57
CA LEU A 90 -5.98 -10.87 8.28
C LEU A 90 -5.54 -11.26 9.69
N ILE A 91 -6.17 -10.66 10.69
CA ILE A 91 -5.92 -10.98 12.10
C ILE A 91 -6.82 -12.16 12.47
N GLY A 92 -6.21 -13.27 12.83
CA GLY A 92 -6.91 -14.43 13.39
C GLY A 92 -7.10 -14.31 14.89
N ASP A 93 -7.70 -15.33 15.50
CA ASP A 93 -7.96 -15.39 16.96
C ASP A 93 -6.67 -15.40 17.81
N GLU A 94 -5.53 -15.68 17.25
CA GLU A 94 -4.22 -15.76 17.90
C GLU A 94 -3.38 -14.48 17.70
N ASN A 95 -3.95 -13.34 17.81
CA ASN A 95 -3.38 -11.99 18.00
C ASN A 95 -1.88 -11.79 17.66
N ASP A 96 -1.42 -12.25 16.50
CA ASP A 96 -0.05 -11.99 16.08
C ASP A 96 0.02 -11.30 14.70
N ALA A 97 -0.49 -10.07 14.65
CA ALA A 97 -0.45 -9.26 13.45
C ALA A 97 1.01 -8.98 13.02
N ALA A 98 1.91 -8.73 13.96
CA ALA A 98 3.31 -8.48 13.67
C ALA A 98 3.97 -9.69 12.99
N GLU A 99 3.71 -10.92 13.49
CA GLU A 99 4.26 -12.14 12.89
C GLU A 99 3.73 -12.38 11.48
N ARG A 100 2.46 -12.02 11.21
CA ARG A 100 1.88 -12.11 9.87
C ARG A 100 2.50 -11.11 8.88
N TYR A 101 2.87 -9.93 9.35
CA TYR A 101 3.63 -8.96 8.55
C TYR A 101 5.08 -9.40 8.32
N ARG A 102 5.63 -10.25 9.19
CA ARG A 102 7.04 -10.65 9.12
C ARG A 102 7.39 -11.33 7.80
N LEU A 103 6.57 -12.26 7.35
CA LEU A 103 6.83 -13.00 6.11
C LEU A 103 6.98 -12.07 4.88
N PRO A 104 6.02 -11.21 4.53
CA PRO A 104 6.22 -10.29 3.41
C PRO A 104 7.36 -9.30 3.63
N VAL A 105 7.57 -8.83 4.86
CA VAL A 105 8.69 -7.94 5.19
C VAL A 105 10.03 -8.62 4.98
N ASP A 106 10.21 -9.85 5.46
CA ASP A 106 11.46 -10.61 5.27
C ASP A 106 11.73 -10.84 3.79
N CYS A 107 10.69 -11.20 3.00
CA CYS A 107 10.84 -11.35 1.54
C CYS A 107 11.31 -10.03 0.89
N PHE A 108 10.81 -8.88 1.29
CA PHE A 108 11.29 -7.59 0.78
C PHE A 108 12.71 -7.25 1.22
N LEU A 109 13.06 -7.52 2.48
CA LEU A 109 14.42 -7.32 3.00
C LEU A 109 15.43 -8.18 2.25
N GLU A 110 15.12 -9.46 1.96
CA GLU A 110 15.94 -10.36 1.14
C GLU A 110 16.13 -9.83 -0.29
N GLN A 111 15.13 -9.17 -0.84
CA GLN A 111 15.23 -8.49 -2.13
C GLN A 111 15.98 -7.14 -2.03
N GLY A 112 16.42 -6.69 -0.85
CA GLY A 112 17.12 -5.42 -0.65
C GLY A 112 16.25 -4.19 -0.87
N VAL A 113 14.93 -4.29 -0.65
CA VAL A 113 14.00 -3.16 -0.65
C VAL A 113 14.27 -2.29 0.58
N ARG A 114 14.31 -0.96 0.38
CA ARG A 114 14.63 0.03 1.42
C ARG A 114 13.46 0.92 1.81
N HIS A 115 12.39 0.92 1.04
CA HIS A 115 11.23 1.76 1.30
C HIS A 115 10.01 0.85 1.39
N PHE A 116 9.24 1.02 2.45
CA PHE A 116 8.08 0.17 2.76
C PHE A 116 6.82 1.02 2.83
N LEU A 117 5.77 0.57 2.20
CA LEU A 117 4.45 1.18 2.26
C LEU A 117 3.46 0.16 2.84
N PHE A 118 3.00 0.42 4.06
CA PHE A 118 1.86 -0.25 4.64
C PHE A 118 0.62 0.58 4.32
N GLU A 119 -0.24 0.08 3.45
CA GLU A 119 -1.37 0.88 2.96
C GLU A 119 -2.74 0.22 3.19
N THR A 120 -3.78 1.07 3.11
CA THR A 120 -5.19 0.65 3.22
C THR A 120 -5.52 -0.02 4.56
N LEU A 121 -4.77 0.35 5.60
CA LEU A 121 -4.92 -0.22 6.92
C LEU A 121 -6.19 0.27 7.61
N ASP A 122 -6.80 -0.58 8.42
CA ASP A 122 -8.02 -0.26 9.19
C ASP A 122 -7.80 -0.31 10.71
N ASN A 123 -6.64 -0.75 11.15
CA ASN A 123 -6.20 -0.81 12.55
C ASN A 123 -4.67 -0.59 12.64
N ILE A 124 -4.10 -0.70 13.85
CA ILE A 124 -2.66 -0.47 14.12
C ILE A 124 -1.95 -1.71 14.69
N GLU A 125 -2.61 -2.84 14.71
CA GLU A 125 -2.09 -4.03 15.37
C GLU A 125 -0.81 -4.52 14.70
N GLY A 126 0.23 -4.74 15.50
CA GLY A 126 1.54 -5.21 15.06
C GLY A 126 2.39 -4.20 14.28
N LEU A 127 1.89 -2.97 14.03
CA LEU A 127 2.62 -2.00 13.20
C LEU A 127 3.85 -1.43 13.88
N ASP A 128 3.81 -1.18 15.17
CA ASP A 128 4.96 -0.71 15.95
C ASP A 128 6.07 -1.77 15.97
N GLU A 129 5.73 -3.01 16.26
CA GLU A 129 6.70 -4.12 16.30
C GLU A 129 7.33 -4.39 14.93
N ILE A 130 6.50 -4.46 13.87
CA ILE A 130 7.04 -4.77 12.54
C ILE A 130 7.86 -3.64 11.95
N THR A 131 7.49 -2.37 12.19
CA THR A 131 8.27 -1.23 11.71
C THR A 131 9.58 -1.06 12.48
N GLU A 132 9.59 -1.36 13.78
CA GLU A 132 10.84 -1.46 14.57
C GLU A 132 11.74 -2.60 14.07
N TYR A 133 11.17 -3.75 13.78
CA TYR A 133 11.91 -4.88 13.20
C TYR A 133 12.58 -4.48 11.87
N ILE A 134 11.88 -3.81 10.98
CA ILE A 134 12.46 -3.30 9.74
C ILE A 134 13.64 -2.38 10.03
N LYS A 135 13.48 -1.41 10.93
CA LYS A 135 14.56 -0.48 11.30
C LYS A 135 15.75 -1.16 11.95
N GLN A 136 15.54 -2.23 12.73
CA GLN A 136 16.64 -3.04 13.30
C GLN A 136 17.44 -3.77 12.21
N LYS A 137 16.78 -4.30 11.19
CA LYS A 137 17.43 -4.98 10.06
C LYS A 137 18.05 -4.00 9.08
N GLN A 138 17.41 -2.87 8.88
CA GLN A 138 17.78 -1.85 7.90
C GLN A 138 17.51 -0.45 8.47
N PRO A 139 18.45 0.13 9.22
CA PRO A 139 18.26 1.43 9.89
C PRO A 139 17.87 2.58 8.96
N GLU A 140 18.34 2.56 7.71
CA GLU A 140 18.04 3.57 6.68
C GLU A 140 16.71 3.33 5.95
N ALA A 141 15.93 2.32 6.31
CA ALA A 141 14.64 2.07 5.69
C ALA A 141 13.71 3.29 5.87
N PHE A 142 12.96 3.65 4.82
CA PHE A 142 11.90 4.65 4.90
C PHE A 142 10.53 3.96 4.92
N ILE A 143 9.73 4.24 5.93
CA ILE A 143 8.48 3.51 6.20
C ILE A 143 7.30 4.47 6.19
N ILE A 144 6.35 4.21 5.30
CA ILE A 144 5.05 4.89 5.23
C ILE A 144 3.97 3.98 5.80
N VAL A 145 3.14 4.52 6.68
CA VAL A 145 1.92 3.86 7.19
C VAL A 145 0.70 4.69 6.78
N SER A 146 -0.27 4.07 6.13
CA SER A 146 -1.41 4.73 5.53
C SER A 146 -2.72 4.01 5.83
N PHE A 147 -3.71 4.75 6.34
CA PHE A 147 -5.01 4.23 6.74
C PHE A 147 -6.07 4.50 5.68
N ALA A 148 -7.00 3.57 5.53
CA ALA A 148 -8.17 3.75 4.67
C ALA A 148 -9.38 4.16 5.50
N VAL A 149 -9.96 5.33 5.17
CA VAL A 149 -11.09 5.89 5.91
C VAL A 149 -12.22 6.33 4.99
N SER A 150 -13.44 6.18 5.47
CA SER A 150 -14.63 6.74 4.83
C SER A 150 -14.62 8.27 4.89
N PRO A 151 -15.51 8.97 4.15
CA PRO A 151 -15.66 10.42 4.25
C PRO A 151 -15.93 10.93 5.67
N GLU A 152 -16.54 10.09 6.52
CA GLU A 152 -16.81 10.37 7.94
C GLU A 152 -15.56 10.19 8.82
N GLY A 153 -14.47 9.68 8.27
CA GLY A 153 -13.20 9.44 8.97
C GLY A 153 -13.12 8.13 9.71
N LEU A 154 -13.99 7.16 9.39
CA LEU A 154 -13.99 5.82 10.01
C LEU A 154 -13.31 4.81 9.10
N THR A 155 -12.52 3.90 9.68
CA THR A 155 -11.98 2.74 8.99
C THR A 155 -13.07 1.66 8.84
N ARG A 156 -12.77 0.61 8.08
CA ARG A 156 -13.66 -0.55 7.90
C ARG A 156 -13.97 -1.26 9.22
N SER A 157 -13.01 -1.31 10.14
CA SER A 157 -13.18 -1.87 11.49
C SER A 157 -13.94 -0.92 12.45
N GLY A 158 -14.37 0.26 12.00
CA GLY A 158 -15.09 1.25 12.81
C GLY A 158 -14.21 2.13 13.70
N CYS A 159 -12.89 2.08 13.52
CA CYS A 159 -11.97 2.94 14.24
C CYS A 159 -11.95 4.36 13.63
N TYR A 160 -11.77 5.38 14.47
CA TYR A 160 -11.52 6.73 13.98
C TYR A 160 -10.10 6.84 13.41
N GLY A 161 -9.96 7.12 12.13
CA GLY A 161 -8.66 7.28 11.45
C GLY A 161 -7.78 8.33 12.13
N ARG A 162 -8.36 9.43 12.64
CA ARG A 162 -7.64 10.41 13.44
C ARG A 162 -6.97 9.79 14.67
N SER A 163 -7.67 8.92 15.39
CA SER A 163 -7.12 8.28 16.59
C SER A 163 -5.99 7.32 16.24
N LEU A 164 -6.10 6.57 15.14
CA LEU A 164 -5.03 5.71 14.65
C LEU A 164 -3.80 6.53 14.26
N TYR A 165 -4.00 7.60 13.48
CA TYR A 165 -2.95 8.52 13.07
C TYR A 165 -2.20 9.10 14.28
N GLN A 166 -2.92 9.62 15.29
CA GLN A 166 -2.34 10.20 16.51
C GLN A 166 -1.53 9.17 17.32
N LYS A 167 -1.99 7.92 17.41
CA LYS A 167 -1.24 6.86 18.08
C LYS A 167 0.07 6.57 17.36
N MET A 168 0.05 6.47 16.03
CA MET A 168 1.23 6.16 15.22
C MET A 168 2.22 7.34 15.11
N MET A 169 1.80 8.56 15.41
CA MET A 169 2.71 9.71 15.47
C MET A 169 3.87 9.51 16.45
N ASN A 170 3.65 8.75 17.53
CA ASN A 170 4.65 8.49 18.57
C ASN A 170 5.57 7.30 18.26
N VAL A 171 5.32 6.55 17.20
CA VAL A 171 6.15 5.39 16.82
C VAL A 171 7.36 5.88 16.01
N SER A 172 8.54 5.86 16.60
CA SER A 172 9.76 6.46 16.02
C SER A 172 10.24 5.78 14.74
N SER A 173 9.92 4.50 14.55
CA SER A 173 10.28 3.71 13.38
C SER A 173 9.50 4.08 12.11
N ILE A 174 8.41 4.84 12.21
CA ILE A 174 7.59 5.30 11.08
C ILE A 174 8.07 6.68 10.63
N ASP A 175 8.35 6.85 9.34
CA ASP A 175 8.84 8.11 8.76
C ASP A 175 7.71 8.99 8.21
N ALA A 176 6.69 8.37 7.62
CA ALA A 176 5.53 9.07 7.08
C ALA A 176 4.20 8.43 7.50
N LEU A 177 3.20 9.28 7.73
CA LEU A 177 1.83 8.84 8.06
C LEU A 177 0.82 9.46 7.10
N GLY A 178 -0.26 8.74 6.85
CA GLY A 178 -1.28 9.28 5.97
C GLY A 178 -2.54 8.47 5.81
N PHE A 179 -3.22 8.78 4.70
CA PHE A 179 -4.47 8.15 4.32
C PHE A 179 -4.48 7.83 2.84
N ASN A 180 -5.08 6.71 2.49
CA ASN A 180 -5.23 6.28 1.10
C ASN A 180 -6.56 5.57 0.88
N CYS A 181 -6.96 5.44 -0.37
CA CYS A 181 -8.16 4.72 -0.80
C CYS A 181 -9.47 5.20 -0.15
N ILE A 182 -10.58 4.54 -0.45
CA ILE A 182 -11.95 4.74 0.03
C ILE A 182 -12.47 6.15 -0.22
N SER A 183 -11.79 7.19 0.27
CA SER A 183 -12.21 8.58 0.13
C SER A 183 -11.49 9.32 -1.00
N GLY A 184 -12.21 10.28 -1.61
CA GLY A 184 -11.67 11.17 -2.63
C GLY A 184 -10.80 12.29 -2.06
N PRO A 185 -10.15 13.10 -2.95
CA PRO A 185 -9.15 14.11 -2.57
C PRO A 185 -9.65 15.11 -1.54
N LYS A 186 -10.86 15.63 -1.72
CA LYS A 186 -11.43 16.63 -0.83
C LYS A 186 -11.55 16.14 0.62
N HIS A 187 -12.09 14.91 0.79
CA HIS A 187 -12.31 14.37 2.13
C HIS A 187 -11.01 14.07 2.85
N LEU A 188 -10.02 13.50 2.14
CA LEU A 188 -8.71 13.24 2.74
C LEU A 188 -7.98 14.56 3.08
N LEU A 189 -8.09 15.57 2.22
CA LEU A 189 -7.51 16.88 2.48
C LEU A 189 -8.14 17.55 3.69
N ASP A 190 -9.47 17.54 3.80
CA ASP A 190 -10.21 18.09 4.95
C ASP A 190 -9.83 17.39 6.26
N LEU A 191 -9.63 16.06 6.21
CA LEU A 191 -9.16 15.30 7.36
C LEU A 191 -7.73 15.71 7.74
N MET A 192 -6.83 15.81 6.77
CA MET A 192 -5.44 16.20 7.01
C MET A 192 -5.31 17.64 7.53
N TYR A 193 -6.12 18.57 7.05
CA TYR A 193 -6.16 19.93 7.61
C TYR A 193 -6.51 19.98 9.11
N LYS A 194 -7.41 19.09 9.55
CA LYS A 194 -7.77 18.98 10.97
C LYS A 194 -6.63 18.41 11.80
N LEU A 195 -5.83 17.48 11.21
CA LEU A 195 -4.69 16.83 11.86
C LEU A 195 -3.43 17.70 11.85
N SER A 196 -3.20 18.47 10.77
CA SER A 196 -1.98 19.28 10.60
C SER A 196 -1.88 20.47 11.58
N ARG A 197 -2.97 20.82 12.26
CA ARG A 197 -2.96 21.81 13.36
C ARG A 197 -2.31 21.28 14.64
N GLU A 198 -2.09 19.97 14.71
CA GLU A 198 -1.35 19.30 15.77
C GLU A 198 0.13 19.27 15.38
N GLN A 199 1.04 19.20 16.33
CA GLN A 199 2.48 19.11 16.04
C GLN A 199 2.76 17.84 15.26
N ASN A 200 2.99 17.95 13.96
CA ASN A 200 3.34 16.83 13.09
C ASN A 200 4.85 16.82 12.87
N THR A 201 5.52 15.76 13.31
CA THR A 201 6.96 15.54 13.18
C THR A 201 7.30 14.58 12.03
N LYS A 202 6.32 13.99 11.37
CA LYS A 202 6.49 13.01 10.30
C LYS A 202 6.09 13.58 8.94
N TYR A 203 6.60 12.99 7.87
CA TYR A 203 6.10 13.29 6.53
C TYR A 203 4.62 12.87 6.40
N ILE A 204 3.91 13.54 5.51
CA ILE A 204 2.49 13.30 5.26
C ILE A 204 2.33 12.59 3.91
N SER A 205 1.57 11.50 3.90
CA SER A 205 1.19 10.77 2.70
C SER A 205 -0.32 10.88 2.46
N ILE A 206 -0.72 11.29 1.25
CA ILE A 206 -2.13 11.36 0.83
C ILE A 206 -2.25 10.72 -0.54
N MET A 207 -2.98 9.60 -0.62
CA MET A 207 -3.20 8.85 -1.86
C MET A 207 -4.71 8.58 -2.04
N PRO A 208 -5.49 9.59 -2.42
CA PRO A 208 -6.94 9.48 -2.54
C PRO A 208 -7.35 8.62 -3.75
N ASN A 209 -8.57 8.10 -3.70
CA ASN A 209 -9.19 7.56 -4.91
C ASN A 209 -9.45 8.69 -5.92
N ALA A 210 -9.32 8.37 -7.19
CA ALA A 210 -9.68 9.27 -8.29
C ALA A 210 -11.22 9.50 -8.38
N GLY A 211 -12.00 8.71 -7.67
CA GLY A 211 -13.46 8.80 -7.60
C GLY A 211 -14.02 7.80 -6.60
N TYR A 212 -15.34 7.87 -6.36
CA TYR A 212 -16.03 6.88 -5.54
C TYR A 212 -16.40 5.66 -6.38
N PRO A 213 -16.28 4.45 -5.82
CA PRO A 213 -16.72 3.25 -6.51
C PRO A 213 -18.25 3.25 -6.66
N ALA A 214 -18.74 3.14 -7.88
CA ALA A 214 -20.12 2.80 -8.17
C ALA A 214 -20.22 1.31 -8.49
N VAL A 215 -21.25 0.63 -7.97
CA VAL A 215 -21.50 -0.78 -8.27
C VAL A 215 -22.69 -0.87 -9.23
N LEU A 216 -22.45 -1.35 -10.44
CA LEU A 216 -23.47 -1.61 -11.44
C LEU A 216 -23.31 -3.07 -11.92
N ASP A 217 -24.39 -3.85 -11.93
CA ASP A 217 -24.39 -5.26 -12.35
C ASP A 217 -23.31 -6.12 -11.69
N ASN A 218 -23.15 -6.00 -10.37
CA ASN A 218 -22.08 -6.63 -9.57
C ASN A 218 -20.64 -6.28 -10.02
N ARG A 219 -20.46 -5.16 -10.71
CA ARG A 219 -19.15 -4.65 -11.13
C ARG A 219 -18.89 -3.32 -10.46
N THR A 220 -17.67 -3.15 -9.99
CA THR A 220 -17.21 -1.87 -9.41
C THR A 220 -16.65 -1.00 -10.52
N TYR A 221 -17.19 0.20 -10.68
CA TYR A 221 -16.71 1.24 -11.58
C TYR A 221 -16.21 2.43 -10.77
N TYR A 222 -15.11 3.02 -11.20
CA TYR A 222 -14.64 4.28 -10.70
C TYR A 222 -14.94 5.35 -11.76
N GLU A 223 -15.93 6.19 -11.51
CA GLU A 223 -16.21 7.33 -12.37
C GLU A 223 -15.16 8.42 -12.10
N ALA A 224 -14.38 8.77 -13.12
CA ALA A 224 -13.52 9.93 -13.08
C ALA A 224 -14.39 11.19 -13.23
N HIS A 225 -14.71 11.84 -12.14
CA HIS A 225 -15.35 13.15 -12.17
C HIS A 225 -14.30 14.24 -12.30
N HIS A 226 -14.39 15.07 -13.36
CA HIS A 226 -13.51 16.23 -13.59
C HIS A 226 -13.50 17.27 -12.44
N TYR A 227 -14.36 17.13 -11.44
CA TYR A 227 -14.45 18.01 -10.30
C TYR A 227 -13.60 17.59 -9.08
N TYR A 228 -12.83 16.50 -9.18
CA TYR A 228 -12.02 15.98 -8.07
C TYR A 228 -10.52 16.29 -8.22
N TYR A 229 -10.15 16.99 -9.29
CA TYR A 229 -8.76 17.43 -9.56
C TYR A 229 -8.63 18.93 -9.47
#